data_17defb4cf2cd2617d7c16c01477824b2
#
_entry.id   17defb4cf2cd2617d7c16c01477824b2
#
_cell.length_a   1.000
_cell.length_b   1.000
_cell.length_c   1.000
_cell.angle_alpha   90.00
_cell.angle_beta   90.00
_cell.angle_gamma   90.00
#
_symmetry.space_group_name_H-M   'P 1'
#
loop_
_entity.id
_entity.type
_entity.pdbx_description
1 polymer ?
#
loop_
_entity_poly.entity_id
_entity_poly.type
_entity_poly.pdbx_seq_one_letter_code
_entity_poly.pdbx_strand_id
1 'polypeptide(L)'
;MKVLIASDKFKGTLTAKEVADLISEGLSDHECVLKPVADGGEGTSDILGHSLGVTTFEVSVQGPHGSCVSAPIKIALDQDGVPEIALMEMSAASGLSLINKEDLDPWKASTFGTGELIIAARDMGVDKIILGIGGSATNDGGAGMAQALGVRFYDNDGHVIEDIPNSLDKLHRVFMDIPIDLPEIIVATDVSNPLLGEKGATRSYGPQKGICVNDIDVHESRLKRLADVVENELNLSIRNDKGAGAAGGLGFGLKAFCDATLVNGFDLISEMTSLEEAVISSDLIITGEGSIDAQSMMGKAPFGVAKLAHKHNKPVVAFCGILKDEEALENVFDKVFPMVDSEVSVEEAINDSSKVLKNKVDSC
;
A
#
# COMPACT_ATOMS: atom_id res chain seq x y z
N MET A 1 -32.20 10.77 4.39
CA MET A 1 -31.46 9.57 4.87
C MET A 1 -30.05 9.98 5.26
N LYS A 2 -29.45 9.25 6.18
CA LYS A 2 -28.01 9.39 6.47
C LYS A 2 -27.23 8.39 5.62
N VAL A 3 -26.36 8.88 4.75
CA VAL A 3 -25.62 8.10 3.77
C VAL A 3 -24.13 8.11 4.12
N LEU A 4 -23.54 6.93 4.32
CA LEU A 4 -22.09 6.81 4.45
C LEU A 4 -21.48 6.61 3.05
N ILE A 5 -20.48 7.41 2.71
CA ILE A 5 -19.70 7.26 1.49
C ILE A 5 -18.28 6.82 1.89
N ALA A 6 -17.97 5.55 1.63
CA ALA A 6 -16.73 4.86 1.99
C ALA A 6 -16.08 4.25 0.74
N SER A 7 -15.67 5.11 -0.20
CA SER A 7 -15.06 4.72 -1.48
C SER A 7 -13.54 4.71 -1.40
N ASP A 8 -12.91 3.80 -2.15
CA ASP A 8 -11.48 3.86 -2.49
C ASP A 8 -11.26 4.76 -3.73
N LYS A 9 -10.02 5.01 -4.06
CA LYS A 9 -9.60 5.76 -5.24
C LYS A 9 -9.97 5.03 -6.55
N PHE A 10 -10.23 5.79 -7.60
CA PHE A 10 -10.27 5.26 -8.95
C PHE A 10 -8.88 5.43 -9.57
N LYS A 11 -8.11 4.35 -9.51
CA LYS A 11 -6.67 4.35 -9.80
C LYS A 11 -6.34 5.04 -11.12
N GLY A 12 -5.45 6.05 -11.04
CA GLY A 12 -4.98 6.82 -12.20
C GLY A 12 -5.93 7.94 -12.63
N THR A 13 -7.08 8.15 -11.94
CA THR A 13 -8.07 9.18 -12.29
C THR A 13 -8.52 10.03 -11.11
N LEU A 14 -9.11 9.44 -10.07
CA LEU A 14 -9.67 10.15 -8.92
C LEU A 14 -9.13 9.59 -7.60
N THR A 15 -8.77 10.45 -6.68
CA THR A 15 -8.47 10.09 -5.30
C THR A 15 -9.73 9.61 -4.57
N ALA A 16 -9.58 8.86 -3.49
CA ALA A 16 -10.71 8.40 -2.68
C ALA A 16 -11.56 9.56 -2.16
N LYS A 17 -10.90 10.68 -1.82
CA LYS A 17 -11.59 11.92 -1.39
C LYS A 17 -12.41 12.54 -2.52
N GLU A 18 -11.84 12.71 -3.72
CA GLU A 18 -12.55 13.26 -4.87
C GLU A 18 -13.76 12.39 -5.25
N VAL A 19 -13.64 11.06 -5.21
CA VAL A 19 -14.77 10.15 -5.43
C VAL A 19 -15.87 10.40 -4.39
N ALA A 20 -15.52 10.47 -3.11
CA ALA A 20 -16.48 10.70 -2.04
C ALA A 20 -17.16 12.08 -2.14
N ASP A 21 -16.42 13.12 -2.46
CA ASP A 21 -16.93 14.48 -2.65
C ASP A 21 -17.92 14.53 -3.82
N LEU A 22 -17.57 13.95 -4.98
CA LEU A 22 -18.44 13.92 -6.17
C LEU A 22 -19.77 13.15 -5.92
N ILE A 23 -19.70 12.03 -5.21
CA ILE A 23 -20.88 11.27 -4.84
C ILE A 23 -21.76 12.09 -3.87
N SER A 24 -21.16 12.76 -2.89
CA SER A 24 -21.86 13.60 -1.93
C SER A 24 -22.55 14.80 -2.60
N GLU A 25 -21.91 15.43 -3.59
CA GLU A 25 -22.51 16.52 -4.37
C GLU A 25 -23.83 16.11 -5.07
N GLY A 26 -23.85 14.91 -5.68
CA GLY A 26 -25.06 14.38 -6.34
C GLY A 26 -26.15 13.95 -5.36
N LEU A 27 -25.84 13.80 -4.07
CA LEU A 27 -26.76 13.40 -2.99
C LEU A 27 -27.08 14.56 -2.04
N SER A 28 -27.12 15.80 -2.53
CA SER A 28 -27.27 17.02 -1.75
C SER A 28 -28.53 17.08 -0.87
N ASP A 29 -29.57 16.29 -1.15
CA ASP A 29 -30.80 16.16 -0.35
C ASP A 29 -30.66 15.20 0.85
N HIS A 30 -29.46 14.63 1.03
CA HIS A 30 -29.16 13.63 2.07
C HIS A 30 -28.06 14.13 3.03
N GLU A 31 -28.05 13.59 4.24
CA GLU A 31 -26.95 13.79 5.18
C GLU A 31 -25.80 12.82 4.81
N CYS A 32 -24.75 13.33 4.16
CA CYS A 32 -23.61 12.52 3.75
C CYS A 32 -22.49 12.54 4.81
N VAL A 33 -22.03 11.35 5.20
CA VAL A 33 -20.86 11.13 6.03
C VAL A 33 -19.74 10.58 5.14
N LEU A 34 -18.64 11.33 5.00
CA LEU A 34 -17.53 10.94 4.16
C LEU A 34 -16.45 10.22 4.97
N LYS A 35 -16.20 8.97 4.65
CA LYS A 35 -15.16 8.12 5.24
C LYS A 35 -14.42 7.37 4.13
N PRO A 36 -13.62 8.06 3.30
CA PRO A 36 -12.83 7.40 2.27
C PRO A 36 -12.02 6.25 2.85
N VAL A 37 -11.82 5.19 2.07
CA VAL A 37 -11.11 3.98 2.48
C VAL A 37 -9.95 3.70 1.51
N ALA A 38 -9.03 2.84 1.93
CA ALA A 38 -7.99 2.27 1.09
C ALA A 38 -7.65 0.85 1.58
N ASP A 39 -6.88 0.14 0.77
CA ASP A 39 -6.47 -1.25 1.02
C ASP A 39 -5.04 -1.39 1.61
N GLY A 40 -4.41 -0.29 2.04
CA GLY A 40 -3.01 -0.27 2.48
C GLY A 40 -2.02 0.11 1.36
N GLY A 41 -2.54 0.38 0.17
CA GLY A 41 -1.77 0.92 -0.96
C GLY A 41 -1.62 2.44 -0.89
N GLU A 42 -1.26 3.01 -2.05
CA GLU A 42 -1.12 4.45 -2.25
C GLU A 42 -2.41 5.21 -1.88
N GLY A 43 -2.30 6.29 -1.11
CA GLY A 43 -3.40 7.09 -0.57
C GLY A 43 -3.79 6.75 0.87
N THR A 44 -3.27 5.67 1.43
CA THR A 44 -3.50 5.28 2.83
C THR A 44 -3.09 6.38 3.80
N SER A 45 -1.92 6.99 3.59
CA SER A 45 -1.40 8.07 4.43
C SER A 45 -2.24 9.35 4.34
N ASP A 46 -2.88 9.62 3.20
CA ASP A 46 -3.79 10.76 3.02
C ASP A 46 -5.09 10.57 3.80
N ILE A 47 -5.70 9.39 3.70
CA ILE A 47 -6.94 9.05 4.38
C ILE A 47 -6.77 9.12 5.90
N LEU A 48 -5.74 8.46 6.42
CA LEU A 48 -5.44 8.50 7.85
C LEU A 48 -5.04 9.90 8.31
N GLY A 49 -4.26 10.62 7.49
CA GLY A 49 -3.83 11.96 7.78
C GLY A 49 -4.99 12.96 7.90
N HIS A 50 -5.99 12.81 7.02
CA HIS A 50 -7.21 13.63 7.12
C HIS A 50 -7.99 13.36 8.42
N SER A 51 -8.05 12.08 8.83
CA SER A 51 -8.75 11.70 10.06
C SER A 51 -8.02 12.14 11.34
N LEU A 52 -6.69 12.14 11.33
CA LEU A 52 -5.85 12.45 12.50
C LEU A 52 -5.44 13.94 12.60
N GLY A 53 -5.65 14.74 11.55
CA GLY A 53 -5.28 16.17 11.57
C GLY A 53 -3.76 16.39 11.56
N VAL A 54 -3.06 15.80 10.60
CA VAL A 54 -1.60 15.77 10.53
C VAL A 54 -0.96 17.06 9.99
N THR A 55 0.32 17.25 10.33
CA THR A 55 1.23 18.18 9.65
C THR A 55 2.15 17.40 8.71
N THR A 56 2.29 17.87 7.47
CA THR A 56 3.15 17.22 6.46
C THR A 56 4.53 17.87 6.41
N PHE A 57 5.57 17.05 6.43
CA PHE A 57 6.97 17.43 6.29
C PHE A 57 7.54 16.76 5.03
N GLU A 58 8.25 17.54 4.22
CA GLU A 58 8.98 17.01 3.07
C GLU A 58 10.40 16.68 3.48
N VAL A 59 10.83 15.45 3.21
CA VAL A 59 12.20 15.00 3.47
C VAL A 59 12.88 14.57 2.18
N SER A 60 14.17 14.82 2.10
CA SER A 60 14.98 14.45 0.95
C SER A 60 15.59 13.07 1.19
N VAL A 61 15.27 12.11 0.33
CA VAL A 61 15.72 10.71 0.42
C VAL A 61 16.15 10.20 -0.95
N GLN A 62 16.76 9.02 -1.00
CA GLN A 62 17.09 8.37 -2.26
C GLN A 62 15.84 7.80 -2.91
N GLY A 63 15.69 8.03 -4.20
CA GLY A 63 14.74 7.35 -5.07
C GLY A 63 15.20 5.93 -5.41
N PRO A 64 14.37 5.16 -6.14
CA PRO A 64 14.65 3.74 -6.41
C PRO A 64 16.00 3.49 -7.11
N HIS A 65 16.46 4.42 -7.95
CA HIS A 65 17.71 4.34 -8.69
C HIS A 65 18.80 5.26 -8.12
N GLY A 66 18.68 5.65 -6.85
CA GLY A 66 19.69 6.45 -6.15
C GLY A 66 19.62 7.95 -6.40
N SER A 67 18.72 8.44 -7.25
CA SER A 67 18.46 9.89 -7.41
C SER A 67 17.79 10.46 -6.16
N CYS A 68 18.07 11.72 -5.83
CA CYS A 68 17.39 12.39 -4.73
C CYS A 68 15.93 12.70 -5.09
N VAL A 69 15.00 12.37 -4.20
CA VAL A 69 13.58 12.66 -4.32
C VAL A 69 13.06 13.31 -3.04
N SER A 70 11.98 14.11 -3.14
CA SER A 70 11.23 14.60 -1.98
C SER A 70 10.13 13.62 -1.64
N ALA A 71 10.03 13.23 -0.38
CA ALA A 71 9.02 12.30 0.11
C ALA A 71 8.33 12.85 1.35
N PRO A 72 6.98 12.83 1.42
CA PRO A 72 6.23 13.35 2.55
C PRO A 72 6.23 12.39 3.73
N ILE A 73 6.40 12.94 4.93
CA ILE A 73 6.07 12.32 6.21
C ILE A 73 4.96 13.15 6.84
N LYS A 74 3.85 12.52 7.21
CA LYS A 74 2.71 13.16 7.85
C LYS A 74 2.71 12.81 9.33
N ILE A 75 2.80 13.82 10.20
CA ILE A 75 2.93 13.64 11.63
C ILE A 75 1.61 14.02 12.30
N ALA A 76 1.02 13.07 13.03
CA ALA A 76 -0.03 13.33 14.00
C ALA A 76 0.61 13.64 15.36
N LEU A 77 0.05 14.62 16.05
CA LEU A 77 0.47 15.03 17.39
C LEU A 77 -0.48 14.46 18.42
N ASP A 78 0.03 14.17 19.61
CA ASP A 78 -0.79 13.85 20.77
C ASP A 78 -1.54 15.09 21.33
N GLN A 79 -2.24 14.91 22.45
CA GLN A 79 -3.01 15.99 23.09
C GLN A 79 -2.13 17.13 23.64
N ASP A 80 -0.85 16.86 23.90
CA ASP A 80 0.13 17.81 24.40
C ASP A 80 0.94 18.48 23.28
N GLY A 81 0.68 18.09 22.02
CA GLY A 81 1.34 18.62 20.83
C GLY A 81 2.69 17.98 20.56
N VAL A 82 2.94 16.79 21.10
CA VAL A 82 4.16 16.01 20.85
C VAL A 82 3.95 15.06 19.64
N PRO A 83 4.94 14.86 18.76
CA PRO A 83 4.85 13.88 17.68
C PRO A 83 4.54 12.48 18.23
N GLU A 84 3.46 11.87 17.74
CA GLU A 84 3.01 10.54 18.18
C GLU A 84 3.07 9.52 17.07
N ILE A 85 2.47 9.83 15.90
CA ILE A 85 2.35 8.89 14.78
C ILE A 85 2.89 9.52 13.51
N ALA A 86 3.79 8.81 12.80
CA ALA A 86 4.17 9.12 11.43
C ALA A 86 3.39 8.24 10.45
N LEU A 87 2.75 8.86 9.46
CA LEU A 87 2.12 8.20 8.33
C LEU A 87 2.99 8.38 7.10
N MET A 88 3.39 7.28 6.46
CA MET A 88 4.30 7.27 5.32
C MET A 88 3.89 6.24 4.27
N GLU A 89 4.36 6.45 3.05
CA GLU A 89 4.23 5.47 1.97
C GLU A 89 5.60 5.17 1.36
N MET A 90 5.94 3.88 1.26
CA MET A 90 7.19 3.47 0.64
C MET A 90 7.29 3.92 -0.82
N SER A 91 6.17 4.08 -1.51
CA SER A 91 6.12 4.53 -2.90
C SER A 91 6.66 5.94 -3.11
N ALA A 92 6.66 6.79 -2.08
CA ALA A 92 7.23 8.13 -2.14
C ALA A 92 8.77 8.13 -2.27
N ALA A 93 9.43 7.05 -1.82
CA ALA A 93 10.89 6.89 -1.88
C ALA A 93 11.33 5.74 -2.79
N SER A 94 10.52 4.68 -2.93
CA SER A 94 10.92 3.45 -3.64
C SER A 94 9.81 2.95 -4.59
N GLY A 95 8.98 3.87 -5.10
CA GLY A 95 7.80 3.58 -5.89
C GLY A 95 8.00 3.58 -7.40
N LEU A 96 7.08 2.88 -8.11
CA LEU A 96 7.02 2.83 -9.57
C LEU A 96 6.75 4.21 -10.20
N SER A 97 6.00 5.07 -9.52
CA SER A 97 5.68 6.42 -9.99
C SER A 97 6.90 7.34 -10.12
N LEU A 98 8.02 6.98 -9.50
CA LEU A 98 9.29 7.73 -9.57
C LEU A 98 10.17 7.34 -10.77
N ILE A 99 9.75 6.34 -11.57
CA ILE A 99 10.52 5.79 -12.68
C ILE A 99 9.64 5.80 -13.94
N ASN A 100 10.17 6.29 -15.06
CA ASN A 100 9.47 6.13 -16.33
C ASN A 100 9.44 4.65 -16.72
N LYS A 101 8.40 4.23 -17.43
CA LYS A 101 8.20 2.82 -17.76
C LYS A 101 9.35 2.22 -18.58
N GLU A 102 9.98 3.01 -19.42
CA GLU A 102 11.16 2.65 -20.24
C GLU A 102 12.45 2.54 -19.45
N ASP A 103 12.52 3.14 -18.25
CA ASP A 103 13.69 3.19 -17.39
C ASP A 103 13.64 2.17 -16.25
N LEU A 104 12.63 1.27 -16.23
CA LEU A 104 12.49 0.26 -15.19
C LEU A 104 13.71 -0.67 -15.18
N ASP A 105 14.42 -0.70 -14.05
CA ASP A 105 15.61 -1.54 -13.85
C ASP A 105 15.55 -2.24 -12.48
N PRO A 106 14.99 -3.45 -12.41
CA PRO A 106 14.85 -4.19 -11.17
C PRO A 106 16.19 -4.65 -10.56
N TRP A 107 17.30 -4.56 -11.33
CA TRP A 107 18.64 -4.86 -10.81
C TRP A 107 19.20 -3.74 -9.95
N LYS A 108 18.73 -2.49 -10.16
CA LYS A 108 19.19 -1.29 -9.44
C LYS A 108 18.18 -0.79 -8.43
N ALA A 109 16.90 -1.08 -8.64
CA ALA A 109 15.83 -0.53 -7.82
C ALA A 109 15.95 -0.99 -6.36
N SER A 110 16.18 -0.03 -5.46
CA SER A 110 16.47 -0.24 -4.05
C SER A 110 15.41 0.36 -3.13
N THR A 111 15.18 -0.30 -2.00
CA THR A 111 14.37 0.21 -0.89
C THR A 111 15.17 1.13 0.06
N PHE A 112 16.39 1.55 -0.30
CA PHE A 112 17.25 2.37 0.55
C PHE A 112 16.54 3.64 1.05
N GLY A 113 15.89 4.39 0.16
CA GLY A 113 15.14 5.59 0.54
C GLY A 113 13.97 5.34 1.49
N THR A 114 13.36 4.15 1.45
CA THR A 114 12.37 3.77 2.47
C THR A 114 13.01 3.65 3.85
N GLY A 115 14.25 3.16 3.94
CA GLY A 115 15.00 3.15 5.20
C GLY A 115 15.35 4.56 5.69
N GLU A 116 15.70 5.47 4.78
CA GLU A 116 15.92 6.89 5.12
C GLU A 116 14.64 7.57 5.63
N LEU A 117 13.46 7.23 5.07
CA LEU A 117 12.17 7.70 5.58
C LEU A 117 11.91 7.22 7.01
N ILE A 118 12.20 5.95 7.31
CA ILE A 118 12.05 5.39 8.67
C ILE A 118 12.97 6.13 9.65
N ILE A 119 14.22 6.39 9.27
CA ILE A 119 15.17 7.17 10.08
C ILE A 119 14.63 8.58 10.33
N ALA A 120 14.17 9.26 9.27
CA ALA A 120 13.65 10.62 9.40
C ALA A 120 12.43 10.69 10.35
N ALA A 121 11.51 9.72 10.26
CA ALA A 121 10.37 9.64 11.17
C ALA A 121 10.80 9.40 12.63
N ARG A 122 11.73 8.45 12.85
CA ARG A 122 12.35 8.23 14.18
C ARG A 122 12.96 9.50 14.75
N ASP A 123 13.72 10.22 13.93
CA ASP A 123 14.44 11.44 14.38
C ASP A 123 13.47 12.62 14.64
N MET A 124 12.23 12.54 14.13
CA MET A 124 11.13 13.45 14.50
C MET A 124 10.52 13.12 15.88
N GLY A 125 10.92 12.00 16.50
CA GLY A 125 10.53 11.63 17.86
C GLY A 125 9.14 11.00 17.96
N VAL A 126 8.64 10.35 16.91
CA VAL A 126 7.35 9.64 16.95
C VAL A 126 7.45 8.31 17.70
N ASP A 127 6.37 7.91 18.36
CA ASP A 127 6.27 6.60 19.03
C ASP A 127 5.90 5.49 18.06
N LYS A 128 5.22 5.84 16.94
CA LYS A 128 4.67 4.87 15.99
C LYS A 128 4.83 5.34 14.55
N ILE A 129 5.14 4.40 13.67
CA ILE A 129 5.14 4.57 12.21
C ILE A 129 4.06 3.69 11.60
N ILE A 130 3.18 4.27 10.78
CA ILE A 130 2.27 3.53 9.90
C ILE A 130 2.81 3.67 8.48
N LEU A 131 3.22 2.56 7.90
CA LEU A 131 3.85 2.50 6.60
C LEU A 131 3.00 1.74 5.60
N GLY A 132 2.48 2.44 4.59
CA GLY A 132 1.89 1.81 3.41
C GLY A 132 2.99 1.28 2.48
N ILE A 133 2.88 0.03 2.02
CA ILE A 133 3.90 -0.59 1.15
C ILE A 133 3.42 -0.92 -0.27
N GLY A 134 2.31 -0.34 -0.71
CA GLY A 134 1.85 -0.43 -2.09
C GLY A 134 2.71 0.36 -3.08
N GLY A 135 2.57 0.07 -4.38
CA GLY A 135 3.20 0.85 -5.46
C GLY A 135 4.71 0.68 -5.65
N SER A 136 5.34 -0.34 -5.07
CA SER A 136 6.80 -0.54 -5.08
C SER A 136 7.41 -0.78 -6.48
N ALA A 137 8.58 -0.20 -6.74
CA ALA A 137 9.42 -0.48 -7.92
C ALA A 137 10.47 -1.59 -7.68
N THR A 138 10.67 -1.98 -6.43
CA THR A 138 11.82 -2.75 -5.95
C THR A 138 11.55 -4.25 -5.85
N ASN A 139 12.60 -5.07 -5.90
CA ASN A 139 12.57 -6.52 -5.67
C ASN A 139 13.87 -6.95 -4.95
N ASP A 140 14.19 -6.25 -3.87
CA ASP A 140 15.42 -6.40 -3.10
C ASP A 140 15.22 -7.04 -1.71
N GLY A 141 13.98 -7.51 -1.41
CA GLY A 141 13.68 -8.13 -0.13
C GLY A 141 13.77 -7.19 1.08
N GLY A 142 13.76 -5.87 0.86
CA GLY A 142 13.98 -4.87 1.90
C GLY A 142 15.45 -4.70 2.31
N ALA A 143 16.38 -5.28 1.57
CA ALA A 143 17.80 -5.22 1.91
C ALA A 143 18.38 -3.80 1.79
N GLY A 144 17.92 -3.01 0.80
CA GLY A 144 18.31 -1.60 0.71
C GLY A 144 17.83 -0.79 1.92
N MET A 145 16.58 -0.98 2.35
CA MET A 145 16.05 -0.37 3.58
C MET A 145 16.91 -0.74 4.80
N ALA A 146 17.23 -2.01 4.96
CA ALA A 146 18.07 -2.49 6.05
C ALA A 146 19.48 -1.86 6.00
N GLN A 147 20.07 -1.71 4.80
CA GLN A 147 21.35 -1.03 4.62
C GLN A 147 21.29 0.43 5.08
N ALA A 148 20.24 1.17 4.74
CA ALA A 148 20.05 2.55 5.21
C ALA A 148 19.95 2.60 6.74
N LEU A 149 19.32 1.61 7.37
CA LEU A 149 19.24 1.47 8.83
C LEU A 149 20.56 1.04 9.50
N GLY A 150 21.62 0.83 8.72
CA GLY A 150 22.95 0.48 9.24
C GLY A 150 23.27 -1.02 9.27
N VAL A 151 22.40 -1.87 8.73
CA VAL A 151 22.70 -3.30 8.53
C VAL A 151 23.79 -3.45 7.48
N ARG A 152 24.78 -4.27 7.76
CA ARG A 152 25.90 -4.56 6.84
C ARG A 152 25.75 -5.96 6.26
N PHE A 153 25.93 -6.05 4.96
CA PHE A 153 25.86 -7.26 4.17
C PHE A 153 27.26 -7.60 3.67
N TYR A 154 27.68 -8.86 3.80
CA TYR A 154 29.04 -9.30 3.48
C TYR A 154 29.00 -10.43 2.46
N ASP A 155 29.99 -10.44 1.55
CA ASP A 155 30.27 -11.55 0.66
C ASP A 155 31.05 -12.68 1.36
N ASN A 156 31.38 -13.74 0.61
CA ASN A 156 32.10 -14.89 1.13
C ASN A 156 33.56 -14.57 1.53
N ASP A 157 34.15 -13.52 0.99
CA ASP A 157 35.50 -13.06 1.29
C ASP A 157 35.54 -12.06 2.47
N GLY A 158 34.37 -11.70 2.99
CA GLY A 158 34.20 -10.79 4.11
C GLY A 158 34.22 -9.31 3.72
N HIS A 159 34.11 -8.99 2.43
CA HIS A 159 33.95 -7.61 1.98
C HIS A 159 32.48 -7.16 2.13
N VAL A 160 32.32 -5.87 2.48
CA VAL A 160 30.97 -5.25 2.52
C VAL A 160 30.42 -5.15 1.11
N ILE A 161 29.16 -5.56 0.96
CA ILE A 161 28.41 -5.40 -0.29
C ILE A 161 27.71 -4.04 -0.22
N GLU A 162 28.18 -3.09 -1.03
CA GLU A 162 27.60 -1.73 -1.09
C GLU A 162 26.41 -1.66 -2.06
N ASP A 163 26.50 -2.32 -3.22
CA ASP A 163 25.43 -2.39 -4.23
C ASP A 163 24.52 -3.59 -3.95
N ILE A 164 23.64 -3.42 -2.99
CA ILE A 164 22.79 -4.50 -2.49
C ILE A 164 21.84 -5.04 -3.54
N PRO A 165 21.01 -4.24 -4.26
CA PRO A 165 20.06 -4.83 -5.20
C PRO A 165 20.77 -5.72 -6.22
N ASN A 166 21.92 -5.28 -6.73
CA ASN A 166 22.62 -5.96 -7.80
C ASN A 166 23.48 -7.16 -7.34
N SER A 167 23.86 -7.20 -6.07
CA SER A 167 24.84 -8.17 -5.54
C SER A 167 24.26 -9.12 -4.47
N LEU A 168 22.94 -9.27 -4.38
CA LEU A 168 22.31 -10.20 -3.43
C LEU A 168 22.72 -11.68 -3.62
N ASP A 169 23.11 -12.08 -4.83
CA ASP A 169 23.65 -13.41 -5.13
C ASP A 169 24.95 -13.71 -4.41
N LYS A 170 25.74 -12.68 -4.09
CA LYS A 170 27.03 -12.79 -3.38
C LYS A 170 26.89 -12.80 -1.85
N LEU A 171 25.69 -12.51 -1.34
CA LEU A 171 25.45 -12.39 0.09
C LEU A 171 25.83 -13.69 0.84
N HIS A 172 26.68 -13.56 1.84
CA HIS A 172 27.13 -14.67 2.68
C HIS A 172 26.79 -14.48 4.15
N ARG A 173 26.85 -13.24 4.66
CA ARG A 173 26.56 -12.91 6.06
C ARG A 173 25.89 -11.55 6.18
N VAL A 174 25.01 -11.44 7.17
CA VAL A 174 24.41 -10.17 7.60
C VAL A 174 24.92 -9.84 8.99
N PHE A 175 25.18 -8.58 9.23
CA PHE A 175 25.59 -8.10 10.54
C PHE A 175 24.87 -6.80 10.91
N MET A 176 24.35 -6.78 12.13
CA MET A 176 23.69 -5.64 12.73
C MET A 176 24.37 -5.37 14.08
N ASP A 177 25.00 -4.21 14.21
CA ASP A 177 25.86 -3.89 15.37
C ASP A 177 25.10 -3.81 16.69
N ILE A 178 23.89 -3.28 16.66
CA ILE A 178 22.99 -3.09 17.82
C ILE A 178 21.56 -3.21 17.32
N PRO A 179 20.60 -3.71 18.10
CA PRO A 179 19.20 -3.55 17.76
C PRO A 179 18.95 -2.07 17.43
N ILE A 180 18.41 -1.81 16.26
CA ILE A 180 18.12 -0.45 15.83
C ILE A 180 16.98 0.05 16.72
N ASP A 181 17.20 1.13 17.43
CA ASP A 181 16.16 1.77 18.22
C ASP A 181 15.17 2.47 17.26
N LEU A 182 14.03 1.83 17.05
CA LEU A 182 12.97 2.28 16.14
C LEU A 182 11.65 2.41 16.88
N PRO A 183 10.78 3.34 16.46
CA PRO A 183 9.39 3.35 16.87
C PRO A 183 8.68 2.04 16.52
N GLU A 184 7.51 1.79 17.11
CA GLU A 184 6.63 0.71 16.66
C GLU A 184 6.30 0.90 15.18
N ILE A 185 6.53 -0.12 14.34
CA ILE A 185 6.24 -0.05 12.90
C ILE A 185 5.06 -0.97 12.56
N ILE A 186 3.96 -0.36 12.13
CA ILE A 186 2.78 -1.04 11.58
C ILE A 186 2.80 -0.88 10.06
N VAL A 187 2.78 -1.99 9.36
CA VAL A 187 2.82 -2.03 7.89
C VAL A 187 1.45 -2.36 7.35
N ALA A 188 0.84 -1.42 6.64
CA ALA A 188 -0.43 -1.61 5.97
C ALA A 188 -0.22 -2.27 4.60
N THR A 189 -0.83 -3.45 4.39
CA THR A 189 -0.78 -4.17 3.12
C THR A 189 -2.02 -5.02 2.91
N ASP A 190 -2.47 -5.14 1.65
CA ASP A 190 -3.59 -6.00 1.24
C ASP A 190 -3.13 -7.38 0.73
N VAL A 191 -1.82 -7.54 0.51
CA VAL A 191 -1.25 -8.76 -0.06
C VAL A 191 -0.84 -9.76 1.00
N SER A 192 -1.15 -11.03 0.76
CA SER A 192 -0.81 -12.15 1.64
C SER A 192 0.28 -13.06 1.07
N ASN A 193 0.91 -12.67 -0.03
CA ASN A 193 1.92 -13.46 -0.73
C ASN A 193 3.13 -13.76 0.16
N PRO A 194 3.66 -15.01 0.15
CA PRO A 194 4.95 -15.33 0.76
C PRO A 194 6.08 -14.67 -0.03
N LEU A 195 7.28 -14.68 0.51
CA LEU A 195 8.45 -14.11 -0.18
C LEU A 195 8.77 -14.85 -1.47
N LEU A 196 8.72 -16.18 -1.47
CA LEU A 196 9.19 -17.06 -2.53
C LEU A 196 8.10 -18.01 -3.05
N GLY A 197 8.38 -18.66 -4.19
CA GLY A 197 7.53 -19.68 -4.80
C GLY A 197 6.58 -19.10 -5.85
N GLU A 198 5.65 -19.93 -6.35
CA GLU A 198 4.74 -19.58 -7.46
C GLU A 198 3.90 -18.32 -7.17
N LYS A 199 3.57 -18.10 -5.90
CA LYS A 199 2.85 -16.90 -5.43
C LYS A 199 3.79 -15.91 -4.72
N GLY A 200 5.12 -16.06 -4.87
CA GLY A 200 6.11 -15.20 -4.24
C GLY A 200 6.21 -13.82 -4.87
N ALA A 201 7.00 -12.95 -4.23
CA ALA A 201 7.20 -11.55 -4.63
C ALA A 201 7.60 -11.40 -6.10
N THR A 202 8.66 -12.11 -6.52
CA THR A 202 9.22 -11.99 -7.87
C THR A 202 8.24 -12.48 -8.93
N ARG A 203 7.64 -13.65 -8.76
CA ARG A 203 6.75 -14.24 -9.77
C ARG A 203 5.44 -13.47 -9.91
N SER A 204 4.88 -13.02 -8.79
CA SER A 204 3.60 -12.28 -8.81
C SER A 204 3.73 -10.85 -9.30
N TYR A 205 4.79 -10.14 -8.91
CA TYR A 205 4.89 -8.69 -9.09
C TYR A 205 6.13 -8.23 -9.86
N GLY A 206 7.07 -9.13 -10.14
CA GLY A 206 8.31 -8.80 -10.87
C GLY A 206 8.10 -8.27 -12.28
N PRO A 207 7.20 -8.86 -13.10
CA PRO A 207 6.98 -8.41 -14.48
C PRO A 207 6.58 -6.93 -14.58
N GLN A 208 5.72 -6.43 -13.71
CA GLN A 208 5.32 -5.01 -13.70
C GLN A 208 6.44 -4.05 -13.28
N LYS A 209 7.52 -4.58 -12.67
CA LYS A 209 8.72 -3.84 -12.25
C LYS A 209 9.86 -3.93 -13.26
N GLY A 210 9.62 -4.56 -14.41
CA GLY A 210 10.61 -4.73 -15.48
C GLY A 210 11.40 -6.04 -15.44
N ILE A 211 11.07 -6.99 -14.55
CA ILE A 211 11.73 -8.32 -14.55
C ILE A 211 11.26 -9.10 -15.78
N CYS A 212 12.18 -9.39 -16.68
CA CYS A 212 11.91 -10.22 -17.85
C CYS A 212 11.63 -11.67 -17.45
N VAL A 213 10.82 -12.37 -18.24
CA VAL A 213 10.45 -13.77 -17.97
C VAL A 213 11.68 -14.66 -17.77
N ASN A 214 12.74 -14.44 -18.56
CA ASN A 214 13.99 -15.22 -18.48
C ASN A 214 14.80 -14.94 -17.19
N ASP A 215 14.56 -13.82 -16.51
CA ASP A 215 15.31 -13.41 -15.32
C ASP A 215 14.55 -13.72 -14.01
N ILE A 216 13.30 -14.16 -14.09
CA ILE A 216 12.46 -14.46 -12.91
C ILE A 216 13.17 -15.42 -11.96
N ASP A 217 13.72 -16.53 -12.45
CA ASP A 217 14.39 -17.54 -11.61
C ASP A 217 15.68 -17.00 -10.98
N VAL A 218 16.38 -16.07 -11.66
CA VAL A 218 17.56 -15.41 -11.12
C VAL A 218 17.16 -14.48 -9.97
N HIS A 219 16.16 -13.62 -10.15
CA HIS A 219 15.67 -12.74 -9.10
C HIS A 219 15.09 -13.53 -7.92
N GLU A 220 14.35 -14.61 -8.19
CA GLU A 220 13.84 -15.53 -7.15
C GLU A 220 14.97 -16.14 -6.33
N SER A 221 16.04 -16.61 -6.98
CA SER A 221 17.21 -17.20 -6.31
C SER A 221 17.96 -16.19 -5.43
N ARG A 222 17.98 -14.91 -5.82
CA ARG A 222 18.60 -13.82 -5.06
C ARG A 222 17.80 -13.51 -3.79
N LEU A 223 16.45 -13.42 -3.88
CA LEU A 223 15.61 -13.28 -2.70
C LEU A 223 15.71 -14.51 -1.78
N LYS A 224 15.80 -15.71 -2.38
CA LYS A 224 16.02 -16.93 -1.61
C LYS A 224 17.37 -16.87 -0.84
N ARG A 225 18.45 -16.42 -1.50
CA ARG A 225 19.74 -16.25 -0.85
C ARG A 225 19.66 -15.27 0.32
N LEU A 226 19.00 -14.12 0.13
CA LEU A 226 18.77 -13.16 1.20
C LEU A 226 18.05 -13.82 2.38
N ALA A 227 16.93 -14.51 2.11
CA ALA A 227 16.14 -15.15 3.16
C ALA A 227 16.93 -16.25 3.88
N ASP A 228 17.69 -17.09 3.16
CA ASP A 228 18.50 -18.15 3.75
C ASP A 228 19.53 -17.58 4.74
N VAL A 229 20.22 -16.50 4.37
CA VAL A 229 21.23 -15.87 5.21
C VAL A 229 20.59 -15.13 6.39
N VAL A 230 19.57 -14.31 6.15
CA VAL A 230 18.90 -13.50 7.19
C VAL A 230 18.24 -14.38 8.23
N GLU A 231 17.46 -15.38 7.82
CA GLU A 231 16.78 -16.28 8.76
C GLU A 231 17.76 -17.10 9.59
N ASN A 232 18.89 -17.52 8.99
CA ASN A 232 19.93 -18.25 9.73
C ASN A 232 20.63 -17.35 10.75
N GLU A 233 21.06 -16.15 10.36
CA GLU A 233 21.82 -15.23 11.25
C GLU A 233 20.95 -14.64 12.37
N LEU A 234 19.67 -14.35 12.08
CA LEU A 234 18.76 -13.76 13.04
C LEU A 234 17.87 -14.80 13.75
N ASN A 235 18.05 -16.09 13.45
CA ASN A 235 17.24 -17.20 13.98
C ASN A 235 15.73 -16.99 13.77
N LEU A 236 15.33 -16.63 12.55
CA LEU A 236 13.96 -16.36 12.13
C LEU A 236 13.44 -17.45 11.19
N SER A 237 12.10 -17.48 10.98
CA SER A 237 11.43 -18.32 9.98
C SER A 237 10.19 -17.61 9.47
N ILE A 238 10.38 -16.55 8.67
CA ILE A 238 9.33 -15.58 8.28
C ILE A 238 9.09 -15.48 6.78
N ARG A 239 9.89 -16.14 5.94
CA ARG A 239 9.75 -16.08 4.47
C ARG A 239 8.38 -16.53 3.96
N ASN A 240 7.70 -17.39 4.72
CA ASN A 240 6.37 -17.92 4.38
C ASN A 240 5.22 -17.17 5.07
N ASP A 241 5.53 -16.17 5.88
CA ASP A 241 4.51 -15.37 6.53
C ASP A 241 3.68 -14.59 5.52
N LYS A 242 2.41 -14.36 5.86
CA LYS A 242 1.53 -13.54 5.03
C LYS A 242 2.11 -12.12 4.89
N GLY A 243 2.22 -11.66 3.66
CA GLY A 243 2.76 -10.35 3.33
C GLY A 243 4.29 -10.26 3.27
N ALA A 244 5.04 -11.34 3.56
CA ALA A 244 6.49 -11.34 3.41
C ALA A 244 6.95 -10.99 1.97
N GLY A 245 6.15 -11.38 0.96
CA GLY A 245 6.39 -11.05 -0.44
C GLY A 245 5.89 -9.67 -0.89
N ALA A 246 5.16 -8.96 -0.04
CA ALA A 246 4.66 -7.63 -0.37
C ALA A 246 5.81 -6.68 -0.73
N ALA A 247 5.55 -5.78 -1.69
CA ALA A 247 6.51 -4.77 -2.13
C ALA A 247 7.89 -5.34 -2.55
N GLY A 248 7.91 -6.49 -3.26
CA GLY A 248 9.16 -7.10 -3.71
C GLY A 248 10.01 -7.67 -2.56
N GLY A 249 9.34 -8.12 -1.50
CA GLY A 249 9.94 -8.66 -0.30
C GLY A 249 10.27 -7.61 0.77
N LEU A 250 9.88 -6.34 0.60
CA LEU A 250 10.05 -5.35 1.68
C LEU A 250 9.32 -5.79 2.95
N GLY A 251 8.14 -6.47 2.83
CA GLY A 251 7.45 -7.05 3.97
C GLY A 251 8.32 -8.03 4.78
N PHE A 252 9.11 -8.86 4.12
CA PHE A 252 10.11 -9.72 4.77
C PHE A 252 11.18 -8.91 5.49
N GLY A 253 11.76 -7.89 4.79
CA GLY A 253 12.81 -7.04 5.38
C GLY A 253 12.33 -6.25 6.60
N LEU A 254 11.11 -5.68 6.55
CA LEU A 254 10.52 -4.95 7.67
C LEU A 254 10.31 -5.85 8.90
N LYS A 255 9.85 -7.09 8.70
CA LYS A 255 9.75 -8.06 9.79
C LYS A 255 11.13 -8.46 10.33
N ALA A 256 12.10 -8.69 9.46
CA ALA A 256 13.42 -9.19 9.85
C ALA A 256 14.27 -8.16 10.58
N PHE A 257 14.25 -6.91 10.14
CA PHE A 257 15.18 -5.87 10.59
C PHE A 257 14.57 -4.79 11.45
N CYS A 258 13.23 -4.65 11.40
CA CYS A 258 12.51 -3.59 12.11
C CYS A 258 11.49 -4.13 13.12
N ASP A 259 11.35 -5.44 13.27
CA ASP A 259 10.32 -6.10 14.10
C ASP A 259 8.89 -5.60 13.77
N ALA A 260 8.65 -5.27 12.51
CA ALA A 260 7.42 -4.64 12.08
C ALA A 260 6.23 -5.64 12.06
N THR A 261 5.05 -5.14 12.44
CA THR A 261 3.79 -5.87 12.36
C THR A 261 3.08 -5.58 11.05
N LEU A 262 2.85 -6.61 10.23
CA LEU A 262 2.07 -6.49 8.99
C LEU A 262 0.59 -6.71 9.29
N VAL A 263 -0.25 -5.75 8.88
CA VAL A 263 -1.70 -5.79 9.09
C VAL A 263 -2.44 -5.57 7.76
N ASN A 264 -3.69 -6.03 7.70
CA ASN A 264 -4.55 -5.71 6.56
C ASN A 264 -4.83 -4.20 6.54
N GLY A 265 -4.58 -3.56 5.39
CA GLY A 265 -4.70 -2.10 5.26
C GLY A 265 -6.13 -1.60 5.48
N PHE A 266 -7.14 -2.31 4.95
CA PHE A 266 -8.53 -1.94 5.17
C PHE A 266 -8.93 -2.03 6.64
N ASP A 267 -8.53 -3.12 7.33
CA ASP A 267 -8.86 -3.30 8.76
C ASP A 267 -8.24 -2.19 9.61
N LEU A 268 -6.98 -1.83 9.36
CA LEU A 268 -6.29 -0.72 10.03
C LEU A 268 -7.02 0.62 9.80
N ILE A 269 -7.36 0.94 8.55
CA ILE A 269 -8.06 2.18 8.22
C ILE A 269 -9.45 2.19 8.86
N SER A 270 -10.19 1.08 8.78
CA SER A 270 -11.51 0.94 9.38
C SER A 270 -11.50 1.23 10.89
N GLU A 271 -10.50 0.69 11.59
CA GLU A 271 -10.31 0.92 13.03
C GLU A 271 -9.98 2.38 13.32
N MET A 272 -8.93 2.92 12.69
CA MET A 272 -8.42 4.27 12.96
C MET A 272 -9.39 5.38 12.54
N THR A 273 -10.29 5.12 11.59
CA THR A 273 -11.30 6.08 11.15
C THR A 273 -12.68 5.86 11.79
N SER A 274 -12.85 4.88 12.68
CA SER A 274 -14.15 4.48 13.26
C SER A 274 -15.20 4.24 12.16
N LEU A 275 -14.81 3.48 11.12
CA LEU A 275 -15.66 3.22 9.97
C LEU A 275 -16.89 2.38 10.38
N GLU A 276 -16.73 1.41 11.28
CA GLU A 276 -17.80 0.53 11.71
C GLU A 276 -18.92 1.31 12.43
N GLU A 277 -18.59 2.28 13.27
CA GLU A 277 -19.56 3.17 13.93
C GLU A 277 -20.31 4.01 12.89
N ALA A 278 -19.63 4.48 11.84
CA ALA A 278 -20.26 5.21 10.75
C ALA A 278 -21.25 4.32 9.97
N VAL A 279 -20.89 3.06 9.69
CA VAL A 279 -21.79 2.06 9.09
C VAL A 279 -23.03 1.86 9.95
N ILE A 280 -22.89 1.62 11.25
CA ILE A 280 -24.00 1.39 12.18
C ILE A 280 -24.97 2.57 12.16
N SER A 281 -24.45 3.80 12.16
CA SER A 281 -25.25 5.02 12.27
C SER A 281 -25.88 5.48 10.96
N SER A 282 -25.60 4.84 9.84
CA SER A 282 -26.09 5.22 8.51
C SER A 282 -27.24 4.35 8.02
N ASP A 283 -28.08 4.90 7.13
CA ASP A 283 -29.22 4.20 6.51
C ASP A 283 -28.82 3.47 5.22
N LEU A 284 -27.84 4.03 4.47
CA LEU A 284 -27.32 3.51 3.21
C LEU A 284 -25.79 3.65 3.22
N ILE A 285 -25.12 2.62 2.71
CA ILE A 285 -23.65 2.60 2.54
C ILE A 285 -23.33 2.68 1.05
N ILE A 286 -22.47 3.59 0.68
CA ILE A 286 -21.94 3.72 -0.68
C ILE A 286 -20.44 3.47 -0.63
N THR A 287 -19.96 2.59 -1.50
CA THR A 287 -18.54 2.30 -1.67
C THR A 287 -18.15 2.35 -3.15
N GLY A 288 -16.89 2.11 -3.48
CA GLY A 288 -16.44 2.06 -4.87
C GLY A 288 -14.95 1.96 -5.03
N GLU A 289 -14.53 1.58 -6.24
CA GLU A 289 -13.14 1.58 -6.70
C GLU A 289 -13.06 1.65 -8.23
N GLY A 290 -11.85 1.85 -8.79
CA GLY A 290 -11.66 1.99 -10.24
C GLY A 290 -12.03 0.74 -11.05
N SER A 291 -11.87 -0.47 -10.50
CA SER A 291 -12.28 -1.72 -11.18
C SER A 291 -12.73 -2.74 -10.15
N ILE A 292 -13.98 -3.17 -10.25
CA ILE A 292 -14.53 -4.25 -9.42
C ILE A 292 -14.56 -5.55 -10.24
N ASP A 293 -13.93 -6.61 -9.71
CA ASP A 293 -13.86 -7.94 -10.30
C ASP A 293 -13.81 -9.04 -9.21
N ALA A 294 -13.84 -10.29 -9.61
CA ALA A 294 -13.78 -11.42 -8.68
C ALA A 294 -12.47 -11.46 -7.85
N GLN A 295 -11.36 -10.90 -8.34
CA GLN A 295 -10.11 -10.81 -7.59
C GLN A 295 -10.21 -9.75 -6.49
N SER A 296 -11.01 -8.72 -6.69
CA SER A 296 -11.28 -7.67 -5.68
C SER A 296 -11.90 -8.24 -4.40
N MET A 297 -12.58 -9.40 -4.46
CA MET A 297 -13.13 -10.10 -3.29
C MET A 297 -12.08 -10.56 -2.26
N MET A 298 -10.80 -10.58 -2.64
CA MET A 298 -9.73 -11.08 -1.78
C MET A 298 -9.10 -10.01 -0.88
N GLY A 299 -9.92 -9.15 -0.25
CA GLY A 299 -9.46 -8.23 0.80
C GLY A 299 -9.36 -6.77 0.41
N LYS A 300 -9.87 -6.37 -0.77
CA LYS A 300 -9.91 -4.96 -1.16
C LYS A 300 -10.97 -4.15 -0.40
N ALA A 301 -10.77 -2.85 -0.31
CA ALA A 301 -11.57 -1.94 0.50
C ALA A 301 -13.08 -1.99 0.23
N PRO A 302 -13.62 -1.99 -1.00
CA PRO A 302 -15.07 -2.05 -1.22
C PRO A 302 -15.73 -3.31 -0.67
N PHE A 303 -15.04 -4.45 -0.71
CA PHE A 303 -15.54 -5.70 -0.13
C PHE A 303 -15.49 -5.69 1.40
N GLY A 304 -14.47 -5.06 1.98
CA GLY A 304 -14.41 -4.82 3.42
C GLY A 304 -15.59 -3.97 3.89
N VAL A 305 -15.92 -2.90 3.15
CA VAL A 305 -17.10 -2.04 3.40
C VAL A 305 -18.40 -2.83 3.28
N ALA A 306 -18.57 -3.62 2.21
CA ALA A 306 -19.77 -4.45 2.01
C ALA A 306 -19.92 -5.48 3.14
N LYS A 307 -18.84 -6.11 3.58
CA LYS A 307 -18.84 -7.05 4.71
C LYS A 307 -19.29 -6.39 6.02
N LEU A 308 -18.82 -5.16 6.29
CA LEU A 308 -19.27 -4.39 7.46
C LEU A 308 -20.76 -4.01 7.32
N ALA A 309 -21.21 -3.58 6.13
CA ALA A 309 -22.59 -3.26 5.88
C ALA A 309 -23.50 -4.48 6.15
N HIS A 310 -23.15 -5.65 5.60
CA HIS A 310 -23.91 -6.89 5.83
C HIS A 310 -23.91 -7.34 7.29
N LYS A 311 -22.80 -7.21 7.99
CA LYS A 311 -22.70 -7.51 9.44
C LYS A 311 -23.74 -6.72 10.25
N HIS A 312 -24.06 -5.52 9.81
CA HIS A 312 -25.02 -4.62 10.48
C HIS A 312 -26.36 -4.50 9.74
N ASN A 313 -26.64 -5.38 8.77
CA ASN A 313 -27.87 -5.40 7.97
C ASN A 313 -28.16 -4.04 7.31
N LYS A 314 -27.13 -3.39 6.76
CA LYS A 314 -27.25 -2.12 6.04
C LYS A 314 -27.20 -2.37 4.54
N PRO A 315 -28.07 -1.68 3.76
CA PRO A 315 -27.96 -1.72 2.31
C PRO A 315 -26.63 -1.09 1.86
N VAL A 316 -26.01 -1.71 0.84
CA VAL A 316 -24.75 -1.28 0.30
C VAL A 316 -24.75 -1.26 -1.22
N VAL A 317 -24.38 -0.13 -1.80
CA VAL A 317 -24.22 0.03 -3.25
C VAL A 317 -22.78 0.41 -3.61
N ALA A 318 -22.34 0.08 -4.82
CA ALA A 318 -21.00 0.38 -5.28
C ALA A 318 -21.01 1.19 -6.57
N PHE A 319 -20.13 2.21 -6.64
CA PHE A 319 -19.75 2.87 -7.89
C PHE A 319 -18.38 2.32 -8.33
N CYS A 320 -18.20 2.04 -9.61
CA CYS A 320 -16.90 1.60 -10.12
C CYS A 320 -16.61 2.17 -11.51
N GLY A 321 -15.33 2.29 -11.86
CA GLY A 321 -14.92 2.64 -13.20
C GLY A 321 -15.34 1.55 -14.19
N ILE A 322 -14.88 0.32 -13.94
CA ILE A 322 -15.17 -0.86 -14.76
C ILE A 322 -15.70 -1.99 -13.87
N LEU A 323 -16.80 -2.61 -14.30
CA LEU A 323 -17.34 -3.83 -13.70
C LEU A 323 -16.94 -5.04 -14.54
N LYS A 324 -16.37 -6.07 -13.89
CA LYS A 324 -16.05 -7.35 -14.48
C LYS A 324 -16.60 -8.46 -13.60
N ASP A 325 -16.81 -9.65 -14.19
CA ASP A 325 -17.26 -10.84 -13.47
C ASP A 325 -18.54 -10.62 -12.65
N GLU A 326 -19.55 -9.94 -13.23
CA GLU A 326 -20.79 -9.52 -12.57
C GLU A 326 -21.48 -10.67 -11.83
N GLU A 327 -21.49 -11.87 -12.41
CA GLU A 327 -22.08 -13.07 -11.78
C GLU A 327 -21.40 -13.45 -10.44
N ALA A 328 -20.09 -13.21 -10.31
CA ALA A 328 -19.35 -13.50 -9.10
C ALA A 328 -19.64 -12.49 -7.97
N LEU A 329 -20.23 -11.35 -8.31
CA LEU A 329 -20.52 -10.25 -7.38
C LEU A 329 -21.96 -10.23 -6.90
N GLU A 330 -22.80 -11.16 -7.38
CA GLU A 330 -24.16 -11.34 -6.89
C GLU A 330 -24.15 -11.50 -5.36
N ASN A 331 -25.02 -10.75 -4.69
CA ASN A 331 -25.14 -10.70 -3.23
C ASN A 331 -23.98 -10.03 -2.46
N VAL A 332 -23.01 -9.41 -3.12
CA VAL A 332 -22.00 -8.59 -2.45
C VAL A 332 -22.49 -7.16 -2.27
N PHE A 333 -23.09 -6.60 -3.31
CA PHE A 333 -23.69 -5.27 -3.31
C PHE A 333 -25.16 -5.38 -3.73
N ASP A 334 -26.04 -4.55 -3.14
CA ASP A 334 -27.44 -4.50 -3.55
C ASP A 334 -27.56 -3.95 -4.98
N LYS A 335 -26.64 -3.07 -5.37
CA LYS A 335 -26.52 -2.55 -6.74
C LYS A 335 -25.10 -2.07 -7.02
N VAL A 336 -24.68 -2.23 -8.28
CA VAL A 336 -23.39 -1.69 -8.78
C VAL A 336 -23.67 -0.73 -9.93
N PHE A 337 -23.00 0.42 -9.92
CA PHE A 337 -23.11 1.48 -10.93
C PHE A 337 -21.74 1.65 -11.63
N PRO A 338 -21.49 0.95 -12.74
CA PRO A 338 -20.27 1.14 -13.51
C PRO A 338 -20.29 2.47 -14.27
N MET A 339 -19.13 3.14 -14.34
CA MET A 339 -18.95 4.33 -15.19
C MET A 339 -18.91 3.95 -16.68
N VAL A 340 -18.20 2.85 -16.98
CA VAL A 340 -18.14 2.29 -18.34
C VAL A 340 -19.35 1.41 -18.58
N ASP A 341 -20.10 1.71 -19.65
CA ASP A 341 -21.28 0.97 -20.08
C ASP A 341 -21.43 1.01 -21.62
N SER A 342 -22.64 0.83 -22.16
CA SER A 342 -22.91 0.91 -23.59
C SER A 342 -22.78 2.30 -24.19
N GLU A 343 -22.83 3.36 -23.36
CA GLU A 343 -22.81 4.76 -23.79
C GLU A 343 -21.46 5.43 -23.50
N VAL A 344 -20.74 5.00 -22.47
CA VAL A 344 -19.47 5.57 -21.99
C VAL A 344 -18.32 4.59 -22.21
N SER A 345 -17.35 4.98 -23.02
CA SER A 345 -16.13 4.18 -23.25
C SER A 345 -15.13 4.26 -22.09
N VAL A 346 -14.19 3.30 -22.05
CA VAL A 346 -13.07 3.31 -21.07
C VAL A 346 -12.23 4.59 -21.20
N GLU A 347 -11.96 5.04 -22.44
CA GLU A 347 -11.17 6.24 -22.69
C GLU A 347 -11.87 7.50 -22.16
N GLU A 348 -13.17 7.62 -22.37
CA GLU A 348 -13.98 8.72 -21.84
C GLU A 348 -14.05 8.69 -20.30
N ALA A 349 -14.27 7.52 -19.71
CA ALA A 349 -14.30 7.36 -18.26
C ALA A 349 -12.96 7.72 -17.58
N ILE A 350 -11.83 7.53 -18.28
CA ILE A 350 -10.50 7.94 -17.80
C ILE A 350 -10.29 9.44 -17.96
N ASN A 351 -10.55 9.99 -19.16
CA ASN A 351 -10.24 11.39 -19.49
C ASN A 351 -11.18 12.39 -18.80
N ASP A 352 -12.45 12.03 -18.61
CA ASP A 352 -13.49 12.89 -18.04
C ASP A 352 -14.10 12.28 -16.75
N SER A 353 -13.29 11.57 -15.97
CA SER A 353 -13.72 10.73 -14.83
C SER A 353 -14.65 11.44 -13.84
N SER A 354 -14.36 12.70 -13.48
CA SER A 354 -15.20 13.48 -12.57
C SER A 354 -16.59 13.73 -13.13
N LYS A 355 -16.68 14.09 -14.42
CA LYS A 355 -17.96 14.37 -15.09
C LYS A 355 -18.77 13.11 -15.26
N VAL A 356 -18.12 12.01 -15.66
CA VAL A 356 -18.77 10.70 -15.85
C VAL A 356 -19.32 10.17 -14.53
N LEU A 357 -18.53 10.22 -13.45
CA LEU A 357 -18.99 9.79 -12.12
C LEU A 357 -20.18 10.63 -11.65
N LYS A 358 -20.11 11.97 -11.79
CA LYS A 358 -21.20 12.86 -11.41
C LYS A 358 -22.49 12.55 -12.16
N ASN A 359 -22.44 12.41 -13.50
CA ASN A 359 -23.60 12.05 -14.32
C ASN A 359 -24.20 10.70 -13.88
N LYS A 360 -23.35 9.74 -13.48
CA LYS A 360 -23.80 8.43 -13.01
C LYS A 360 -24.53 8.54 -11.67
N VAL A 361 -24.05 9.36 -10.75
CA VAL A 361 -24.70 9.62 -9.45
C VAL A 361 -26.04 10.33 -9.65
N ASP A 362 -26.08 11.36 -10.51
CA ASP A 362 -27.30 12.14 -10.79
C ASP A 362 -28.41 11.29 -11.46
N SER A 363 -28.05 10.13 -12.06
CA SER A 363 -28.99 9.21 -12.74
C SER A 363 -29.49 8.05 -11.85
N CYS A 364 -29.04 7.96 -10.60
CA CYS A 364 -29.38 6.91 -9.64
C CYS A 364 -30.48 7.33 -8.69
#